data_b34668bae64eebc253e351bbdc002277
#
_entry.id   b34668bae64eebc253e351bbdc002277
#
_cell.length_a   1.000
_cell.length_b   1.000
_cell.length_c   1.000
_cell.angle_alpha   90.00
_cell.angle_beta   90.00
_cell.angle_gamma   90.00
#
_symmetry.space_group_name_H-M   'P 1'
#
loop_
_entity.id
_entity.type
_entity.pdbx_description
1 polymer ?
#
loop_
_entity_poly.entity_id
_entity_poly.type
_entity_poly.pdbx_seq_one_letter_code
_entity_poly.pdbx_strand_id
1 'polypeptide(L)'
;MGPLMAPGGMSSVIKLLAANPPEGWRASSCNTYSRRGKLQKLKRWRIARNEIKSGDFDLVHIHCASDWSYKRKLSIAKVANAPVIFHIHSGRFDIDTRSDLDNYHVVCLSESWSERLKPLIGDSISVPNPVSPVPQEDVERERFTLMMGRNDPVKGHAFAYSLGLDDLRVTGVEDAPEGVTALGWVSEDEKWRLLQSAGCLIVPSEYEGQPMVILEALSVGCPVVASSNIPDLPDCVKAVKLNDNSSWKDAIENPITQGLEESVTKHHVDIVSKQWGEIYDRIIDSSASIE
;
A
#
# COMPACT_ATOMS: atom_id res chain seq x y z
N MET A 1 13.19 -5.08 -1.42
CA MET A 1 12.88 -6.52 -1.27
C MET A 1 11.49 -6.72 -0.67
N GLY A 2 10.68 -7.62 -1.21
CA GLY A 2 9.34 -7.85 -0.68
C GLY A 2 8.51 -8.88 -1.45
N PRO A 3 7.18 -8.94 -1.23
CA PRO A 3 6.31 -9.95 -1.83
C PRO A 3 5.84 -9.54 -3.24
N LEU A 4 6.74 -9.46 -4.21
CA LEU A 4 6.47 -8.96 -5.57
C LEU A 4 5.36 -9.69 -6.33
N MET A 5 5.12 -10.97 -6.02
CA MET A 5 4.12 -11.81 -6.67
C MET A 5 2.83 -11.95 -5.85
N ALA A 6 2.72 -11.27 -4.71
CA ALA A 6 1.50 -11.24 -3.94
C ALA A 6 0.53 -10.21 -4.53
N PRO A 7 -0.76 -10.52 -4.64
CA PRO A 7 -1.75 -9.50 -4.99
C PRO A 7 -1.90 -8.48 -3.86
N GLY A 8 -1.94 -7.19 -4.19
CA GLY A 8 -2.22 -6.12 -3.24
C GLY A 8 -1.20 -4.97 -3.22
N GLY A 9 -1.52 -3.92 -2.50
CA GLY A 9 -0.86 -2.61 -2.53
C GLY A 9 0.65 -2.63 -2.31
N MET A 10 1.16 -3.42 -1.34
CA MET A 10 2.62 -3.49 -1.10
C MET A 10 3.40 -3.97 -2.34
N SER A 11 2.86 -4.93 -3.10
CA SER A 11 3.50 -5.38 -4.33
C SER A 11 3.54 -4.28 -5.39
N SER A 12 2.47 -3.48 -5.49
CA SER A 12 2.40 -2.32 -6.38
C SER A 12 3.40 -1.24 -5.96
N VAL A 13 3.48 -0.91 -4.68
CA VAL A 13 4.47 0.04 -4.13
C VAL A 13 5.90 -0.38 -4.47
N ILE A 14 6.26 -1.64 -4.22
CA ILE A 14 7.62 -2.14 -4.51
C ILE A 14 7.95 -2.02 -6.01
N LYS A 15 7.02 -2.41 -6.87
CA LYS A 15 7.21 -2.32 -8.32
C LYS A 15 7.35 -0.88 -8.78
N LEU A 16 6.52 0.01 -8.25
CA LEU A 16 6.52 1.42 -8.60
C LEU A 16 7.84 2.10 -8.18
N LEU A 17 8.30 1.88 -6.95
CA LEU A 17 9.59 2.40 -6.47
C LEU A 17 10.77 1.80 -7.25
N ALA A 18 10.73 0.52 -7.59
CA ALA A 18 11.80 -0.11 -8.36
C ALA A 18 11.86 0.38 -9.82
N ALA A 19 10.72 0.73 -10.40
CA ALA A 19 10.63 1.30 -11.75
C ALA A 19 11.03 2.79 -11.79
N ASN A 20 10.96 3.49 -10.66
CA ASN A 20 11.27 4.91 -10.52
C ASN A 20 12.29 5.12 -9.37
N PRO A 21 13.52 4.61 -9.50
CA PRO A 21 14.53 4.82 -8.47
C PRO A 21 14.91 6.30 -8.39
N PRO A 22 15.35 6.79 -7.21
CA PRO A 22 15.88 8.13 -7.08
C PRO A 22 17.03 8.42 -8.06
N GLU A 23 17.26 9.69 -8.37
CA GLU A 23 18.40 10.11 -9.21
C GLU A 23 19.73 9.60 -8.61
N GLY A 24 20.60 9.08 -9.46
CA GLY A 24 21.87 8.47 -9.05
C GLY A 24 21.75 7.03 -8.54
N TRP A 25 20.56 6.53 -8.29
CA TRP A 25 20.31 5.18 -7.76
C TRP A 25 19.82 4.21 -8.84
N ARG A 26 20.14 2.94 -8.65
CA ARG A 26 19.58 1.82 -9.44
C ARG A 26 18.89 0.85 -8.51
N ALA A 27 17.73 0.36 -8.91
CA ALA A 27 16.96 -0.59 -8.11
C ALA A 27 16.94 -1.97 -8.74
N SER A 28 17.17 -3.00 -7.92
CA SER A 28 16.87 -4.39 -8.24
C SER A 28 15.82 -4.94 -7.27
N SER A 29 14.98 -5.85 -7.76
CA SER A 29 13.87 -6.40 -6.98
C SER A 29 14.10 -7.82 -6.57
N CYS A 30 14.12 -8.09 -5.25
CA CYS A 30 14.20 -9.44 -4.70
C CYS A 30 12.83 -9.90 -4.18
N ASN A 31 12.31 -11.01 -4.73
CA ASN A 31 11.00 -11.56 -4.36
C ASN A 31 11.08 -12.55 -3.19
N THR A 32 10.34 -12.26 -2.12
CA THR A 32 10.28 -13.09 -0.91
C THR A 32 9.02 -13.95 -0.80
N TYR A 33 8.14 -13.96 -1.81
CA TYR A 33 6.82 -14.58 -1.75
C TYR A 33 6.63 -15.69 -2.79
N SER A 34 5.85 -16.71 -2.39
CA SER A 34 5.32 -17.73 -3.30
C SER A 34 3.87 -18.05 -2.95
N ARG A 35 3.01 -18.16 -3.98
CA ARG A 35 1.63 -18.65 -3.83
C ARG A 35 1.57 -20.17 -3.55
N ARG A 36 2.61 -20.91 -3.96
CA ARG A 36 2.69 -22.36 -3.84
C ARG A 36 3.19 -22.75 -2.44
N GLY A 37 2.43 -23.47 -1.66
CA GLY A 37 2.69 -24.15 -0.39
C GLY A 37 3.93 -23.77 0.46
N LYS A 38 4.06 -24.34 1.63
CA LYS A 38 5.11 -24.02 2.63
C LYS A 38 6.53 -24.25 2.10
N LEU A 39 6.77 -25.33 1.35
CA LEU A 39 8.10 -25.68 0.78
C LEU A 39 8.58 -24.61 -0.21
N GLN A 40 7.71 -24.12 -1.08
CA GLN A 40 8.08 -23.08 -2.04
C GLN A 40 8.30 -21.72 -1.36
N LYS A 41 7.56 -21.43 -0.28
CA LYS A 41 7.83 -20.23 0.56
C LYS A 41 9.22 -20.31 1.21
N LEU A 42 9.61 -21.48 1.74
CA LEU A 42 10.93 -21.69 2.31
C LEU A 42 12.04 -21.62 1.24
N LYS A 43 11.81 -22.19 0.05
CA LYS A 43 12.76 -22.09 -1.06
C LYS A 43 12.97 -20.62 -1.46
N ARG A 44 11.90 -19.83 -1.62
CA ARG A 44 11.99 -18.41 -1.94
C ARG A 44 12.70 -17.59 -0.87
N TRP A 45 12.42 -17.88 0.41
CA TRP A 45 13.15 -17.26 1.51
C TRP A 45 14.65 -17.53 1.45
N ARG A 46 15.07 -18.80 1.20
CA ARG A 46 16.50 -19.16 1.05
C ARG A 46 17.15 -18.46 -0.13
N ILE A 47 16.47 -18.40 -1.27
CA ILE A 47 16.96 -17.70 -2.47
C ILE A 47 17.17 -16.22 -2.13
N ALA A 48 16.16 -15.54 -1.60
CA ALA A 48 16.26 -14.13 -1.23
C ALA A 48 17.39 -13.87 -0.21
N ARG A 49 17.54 -14.74 0.78
CA ARG A 49 18.62 -14.63 1.78
C ARG A 49 20.00 -14.78 1.15
N ASN A 50 20.17 -15.72 0.23
CA ASN A 50 21.45 -15.90 -0.46
C ASN A 50 21.74 -14.73 -1.42
N GLU A 51 20.74 -14.24 -2.15
CA GLU A 51 20.84 -13.08 -3.03
C GLU A 51 21.32 -11.84 -2.25
N ILE A 52 20.72 -11.57 -1.09
CA ILE A 52 21.12 -10.43 -0.25
C ILE A 52 22.51 -10.65 0.37
N LYS A 53 22.86 -11.88 0.76
CA LYS A 53 24.18 -12.20 1.34
C LYS A 53 25.32 -12.07 0.34
N SER A 54 25.09 -12.47 -0.92
CA SER A 54 26.14 -12.52 -1.95
C SER A 54 26.12 -11.32 -2.91
N GLY A 55 25.08 -10.51 -2.86
CA GLY A 55 24.96 -9.34 -3.73
C GLY A 55 25.82 -8.18 -3.25
N ASP A 56 26.27 -7.39 -4.20
CA ASP A 56 26.97 -6.13 -3.99
C ASP A 56 25.95 -5.00 -4.09
N PHE A 57 25.42 -4.61 -2.94
CA PHE A 57 24.39 -3.57 -2.82
C PHE A 57 24.87 -2.47 -1.90
N ASP A 58 24.65 -1.22 -2.31
CA ASP A 58 24.91 -0.07 -1.43
C ASP A 58 23.88 0.02 -0.30
N LEU A 59 22.63 -0.46 -0.54
CA LEU A 59 21.55 -0.41 0.43
C LEU A 59 20.51 -1.50 0.17
N VAL A 60 19.90 -2.03 1.24
CA VAL A 60 18.82 -3.03 1.16
C VAL A 60 17.52 -2.47 1.74
N HIS A 61 16.54 -2.18 0.88
CA HIS A 61 15.22 -1.69 1.28
C HIS A 61 14.22 -2.86 1.42
N ILE A 62 13.73 -3.09 2.65
CA ILE A 62 12.86 -4.22 3.02
C ILE A 62 11.46 -3.74 3.35
N HIS A 63 10.44 -4.25 2.65
CA HIS A 63 9.03 -3.94 2.90
C HIS A 63 8.38 -4.98 3.80
N CYS A 64 7.76 -4.57 4.90
CA CYS A 64 7.10 -5.41 5.90
C CYS A 64 5.63 -5.05 6.11
N ALA A 65 4.76 -6.03 6.41
CA ALA A 65 3.33 -5.82 6.65
C ALA A 65 2.80 -6.40 7.98
N SER A 66 3.54 -7.27 8.64
CA SER A 66 3.08 -7.96 9.85
C SER A 66 4.25 -8.63 10.57
N ASP A 67 4.03 -9.07 11.80
CA ASP A 67 5.02 -9.75 12.64
C ASP A 67 5.70 -10.94 11.96
N TRP A 68 4.92 -11.83 11.33
CA TRP A 68 5.46 -12.97 10.60
C TRP A 68 6.28 -12.55 9.37
N SER A 69 5.83 -11.49 8.67
CA SER A 69 6.55 -10.90 7.56
C SER A 69 7.88 -10.32 8.04
N TYR A 70 7.85 -9.61 9.15
CA TYR A 70 8.99 -9.00 9.81
C TYR A 70 10.02 -10.06 10.24
N LYS A 71 9.63 -11.06 11.06
CA LYS A 71 10.55 -12.11 11.55
C LYS A 71 11.32 -12.81 10.44
N ARG A 72 10.65 -13.13 9.33
CA ARG A 72 11.33 -13.72 8.17
C ARG A 72 12.32 -12.77 7.53
N LYS A 73 11.99 -11.50 7.43
CA LYS A 73 12.82 -10.49 6.76
C LYS A 73 13.97 -10.03 7.65
N LEU A 74 13.78 -10.02 8.95
CA LEU A 74 14.87 -9.80 9.91
C LEU A 74 15.99 -10.83 9.72
N SER A 75 15.64 -12.10 9.48
CA SER A 75 16.64 -13.14 9.21
C SER A 75 17.41 -12.96 7.90
N ILE A 76 16.83 -12.20 6.94
CA ILE A 76 17.50 -11.80 5.71
C ILE A 76 18.34 -10.54 5.97
N ALA A 77 17.81 -9.56 6.67
CA ALA A 77 18.53 -8.35 7.06
C ALA A 77 19.86 -8.66 7.79
N LYS A 78 19.83 -9.63 8.71
CA LYS A 78 21.01 -10.08 9.48
C LYS A 78 22.17 -10.65 8.63
N VAL A 79 22.00 -10.87 7.33
CA VAL A 79 23.05 -11.33 6.43
C VAL A 79 23.38 -10.33 5.32
N ALA A 80 22.77 -9.18 5.34
CA ALA A 80 23.11 -8.08 4.45
C ALA A 80 24.48 -7.50 4.82
N ASN A 81 25.29 -7.21 3.81
CA ASN A 81 26.59 -6.53 3.96
C ASN A 81 26.47 -5.01 3.72
N ALA A 82 25.26 -4.51 3.62
CA ALA A 82 24.94 -3.10 3.38
C ALA A 82 23.90 -2.60 4.40
N PRO A 83 23.78 -1.30 4.63
CA PRO A 83 22.72 -0.73 5.44
C PRO A 83 21.34 -1.22 5.04
N VAL A 84 20.45 -1.41 6.01
CA VAL A 84 19.12 -1.97 5.79
C VAL A 84 18.04 -0.99 6.26
N ILE A 85 17.05 -0.77 5.41
CA ILE A 85 15.82 -0.05 5.74
C ILE A 85 14.67 -1.06 5.91
N PHE A 86 13.94 -0.95 7.02
CA PHE A 86 12.65 -1.62 7.21
C PHE A 86 11.51 -0.62 6.94
N HIS A 87 10.80 -0.82 5.83
CA HIS A 87 9.61 -0.04 5.47
C HIS A 87 8.35 -0.77 5.93
N ILE A 88 7.66 -0.21 6.92
CA ILE A 88 6.50 -0.80 7.59
C ILE A 88 5.23 -0.35 6.90
N HIS A 89 4.50 -1.28 6.27
CA HIS A 89 3.27 -1.03 5.51
C HIS A 89 1.97 -1.29 6.27
N SER A 90 2.05 -1.65 7.55
CA SER A 90 0.87 -1.99 8.34
C SER A 90 1.10 -1.67 9.81
N GLY A 91 0.07 -1.18 10.49
CA GLY A 91 0.07 -0.99 11.93
C GLY A 91 -0.27 -2.24 12.74
N ARG A 92 -0.36 -3.41 12.11
CA ARG A 92 -0.56 -4.70 12.80
C ARG A 92 0.77 -5.30 13.23
N PHE A 93 1.43 -4.59 14.14
CA PHE A 93 2.55 -5.08 14.92
C PHE A 93 2.07 -5.29 16.34
N ASP A 94 2.11 -6.54 16.83
CA ASP A 94 1.65 -6.94 18.17
C ASP A 94 2.85 -7.29 19.07
N ILE A 95 4.07 -7.32 18.53
CA ILE A 95 5.30 -7.65 19.25
C ILE A 95 6.23 -6.44 19.34
N ASP A 96 6.88 -6.30 20.50
CA ASP A 96 7.97 -5.34 20.65
C ASP A 96 9.19 -5.82 19.84
N THR A 97 9.59 -5.01 18.88
CA THR A 97 10.71 -5.28 17.95
C THR A 97 11.82 -4.24 18.06
N ARG A 98 11.75 -3.30 19.02
CA ARG A 98 12.69 -2.18 19.14
C ARG A 98 14.13 -2.66 19.19
N SER A 99 14.45 -3.60 20.10
CA SER A 99 15.80 -4.12 20.25
C SER A 99 16.35 -4.83 19.00
N ASP A 100 15.47 -5.42 18.19
CA ASP A 100 15.85 -6.02 16.91
C ASP A 100 16.09 -4.97 15.82
N LEU A 101 15.42 -3.80 15.92
CA LEU A 101 15.45 -2.73 14.92
C LEU A 101 16.47 -1.63 15.23
N ASP A 102 17.07 -1.59 16.41
CA ASP A 102 18.05 -0.58 16.83
C ASP A 102 19.23 -0.42 15.86
N ASN A 103 19.56 -1.48 15.11
CA ASN A 103 20.65 -1.47 14.13
C ASN A 103 20.18 -1.23 12.69
N TYR A 104 18.93 -0.83 12.49
CA TYR A 104 18.34 -0.64 11.18
C TYR A 104 17.59 0.69 11.09
N HIS A 105 17.46 1.20 9.86
CA HIS A 105 16.63 2.36 9.60
C HIS A 105 15.18 1.93 9.45
N VAL A 106 14.27 2.59 10.14
CA VAL A 106 12.83 2.25 10.11
C VAL A 106 12.05 3.38 9.46
N VAL A 107 11.17 3.03 8.53
CA VAL A 107 10.31 3.96 7.82
C VAL A 107 8.86 3.49 7.93
N CYS A 108 7.96 4.42 8.27
CA CYS A 108 6.52 4.24 8.29
C CYS A 108 5.84 5.01 7.15
N LEU A 109 4.54 4.80 6.95
CA LEU A 109 3.77 5.42 5.87
C LEU A 109 3.34 6.86 6.16
N SER A 110 3.33 7.27 7.43
CA SER A 110 2.96 8.60 7.89
C SER A 110 3.48 8.87 9.29
N GLU A 111 3.45 10.11 9.72
CA GLU A 111 3.82 10.50 11.08
C GLU A 111 2.90 9.86 12.12
N SER A 112 1.60 9.80 11.86
CA SER A 112 0.66 9.15 12.78
C SER A 112 0.95 7.65 12.95
N TRP A 113 1.37 6.97 11.89
CA TRP A 113 1.85 5.58 11.97
C TRP A 113 3.17 5.48 12.73
N SER A 114 4.10 6.41 12.53
CA SER A 114 5.37 6.47 13.26
C SER A 114 5.12 6.61 14.77
N GLU A 115 4.31 7.57 15.18
CA GLU A 115 3.95 7.79 16.58
C GLU A 115 3.24 6.59 17.20
N ARG A 116 2.24 6.05 16.50
CA ARG A 116 1.46 4.88 16.96
C ARG A 116 2.31 3.64 17.15
N LEU A 117 3.26 3.39 16.26
CA LEU A 117 4.12 2.21 16.30
C LEU A 117 5.38 2.41 17.13
N LYS A 118 5.76 3.64 17.49
CA LYS A 118 6.97 3.96 18.26
C LYS A 118 7.19 3.08 19.50
N PRO A 119 6.17 2.71 20.30
CA PRO A 119 6.34 1.80 21.43
C PRO A 119 6.85 0.39 21.03
N LEU A 120 6.63 -0.03 19.79
CA LEU A 120 6.94 -1.38 19.30
C LEU A 120 8.17 -1.44 18.38
N ILE A 121 8.45 -0.35 17.65
CA ILE A 121 9.50 -0.33 16.62
C ILE A 121 10.60 0.70 16.88
N GLY A 122 10.46 1.55 17.89
CA GLY A 122 11.37 2.68 18.13
C GLY A 122 11.09 3.88 17.22
N ASP A 123 12.10 4.74 17.06
CA ASP A 123 12.00 5.92 16.18
C ASP A 123 11.97 5.51 14.71
N SER A 124 11.21 6.24 13.91
CA SER A 124 11.06 5.98 12.48
C SER A 124 10.89 7.28 11.69
N ILE A 125 11.25 7.24 10.42
CA ILE A 125 11.01 8.31 9.45
C ILE A 125 9.67 8.03 8.75
N SER A 126 9.00 9.07 8.24
CA SER A 126 7.74 8.91 7.51
C SER A 126 7.95 9.17 6.02
N VAL A 127 7.55 8.20 5.19
CA VAL A 127 7.49 8.32 3.73
C VAL A 127 6.19 7.71 3.23
N PRO A 128 5.33 8.46 2.53
CA PRO A 128 4.06 7.95 2.06
C PRO A 128 4.21 6.96 0.90
N ASN A 129 3.19 6.13 0.68
CA ASN A 129 3.14 5.29 -0.51
C ASN A 129 3.07 6.16 -1.77
N PRO A 130 3.81 5.80 -2.83
CA PRO A 130 3.76 6.50 -4.11
C PRO A 130 2.53 6.13 -4.93
N VAL A 131 2.03 7.06 -5.73
CA VAL A 131 1.10 6.81 -6.84
C VAL A 131 1.71 7.37 -8.12
N SER A 132 1.54 6.64 -9.23
CA SER A 132 1.92 7.15 -10.56
C SER A 132 0.66 7.64 -11.25
N PRO A 133 0.54 8.93 -11.51
CA PRO A 133 -0.58 9.44 -12.29
C PRO A 133 -0.61 8.75 -13.66
N VAL A 134 -1.80 8.37 -14.10
CA VAL A 134 -2.03 7.92 -15.48
C VAL A 134 -2.69 9.04 -16.26
N PRO A 135 -2.48 9.11 -17.59
CA PRO A 135 -3.23 10.04 -18.41
C PRO A 135 -4.73 9.88 -18.17
N GLN A 136 -5.42 10.97 -17.93
CA GLN A 136 -6.87 10.94 -17.86
C GLN A 136 -7.41 10.69 -19.26
N GLU A 137 -8.26 9.67 -19.38
CA GLU A 137 -9.08 9.49 -20.57
C GLU A 137 -10.28 10.46 -20.49
N ASP A 138 -10.74 10.97 -21.61
CA ASP A 138 -11.97 11.79 -21.69
C ASP A 138 -13.20 10.87 -21.58
N VAL A 139 -13.37 10.31 -20.37
CA VAL A 139 -14.46 9.39 -20.04
C VAL A 139 -15.44 10.08 -19.12
N GLU A 140 -16.70 10.13 -19.54
CA GLU A 140 -17.77 10.60 -18.67
C GLU A 140 -17.94 9.63 -17.49
N ARG A 141 -18.02 10.16 -16.26
CA ARG A 141 -18.23 9.32 -15.07
C ARG A 141 -19.64 8.75 -15.08
N GLU A 142 -19.72 7.45 -14.98
CA GLU A 142 -20.96 6.70 -14.85
C GLU A 142 -21.45 6.72 -13.38
N ARG A 143 -22.73 6.40 -13.18
CA ARG A 143 -23.32 6.40 -11.83
C ARG A 143 -23.14 5.10 -11.05
N PHE A 144 -22.16 4.26 -11.40
CA PHE A 144 -21.92 3.06 -10.62
C PHE A 144 -20.98 3.32 -9.42
N THR A 145 -21.18 2.55 -8.37
CA THR A 145 -20.28 2.51 -7.22
C THR A 145 -19.27 1.39 -7.42
N LEU A 146 -18.01 1.70 -7.23
CA LEU A 146 -16.91 0.73 -7.36
C LEU A 146 -16.37 0.33 -5.99
N MET A 147 -16.11 -0.96 -5.81
CA MET A 147 -15.30 -1.46 -4.71
C MET A 147 -14.14 -2.28 -5.26
N MET A 148 -12.91 -1.95 -4.87
CA MET A 148 -11.73 -2.65 -5.34
C MET A 148 -10.95 -3.27 -4.17
N GLY A 149 -10.77 -4.59 -4.22
CA GLY A 149 -10.00 -5.29 -3.21
C GLY A 149 -10.05 -6.81 -3.39
N ARG A 150 -9.06 -7.50 -2.81
CA ARG A 150 -9.11 -8.97 -2.77
C ARG A 150 -10.25 -9.44 -1.86
N ASN A 151 -10.72 -10.66 -2.09
CA ASN A 151 -11.68 -11.33 -1.20
C ASN A 151 -11.00 -11.65 0.16
N ASP A 152 -11.10 -10.70 1.08
CA ASP A 152 -10.55 -10.76 2.43
C ASP A 152 -11.59 -10.11 3.36
N PRO A 153 -12.01 -10.75 4.46
CA PRO A 153 -13.01 -10.19 5.37
C PRO A 153 -12.71 -8.75 5.80
N VAL A 154 -11.42 -8.42 6.00
CA VAL A 154 -10.97 -7.07 6.38
C VAL A 154 -11.34 -6.01 5.34
N LYS A 155 -11.56 -6.38 4.07
CA LYS A 155 -11.92 -5.43 3.01
C LYS A 155 -13.38 -5.02 3.00
N GLY A 156 -14.26 -5.75 3.72
CA GLY A 156 -15.62 -5.34 3.94
C GLY A 156 -16.60 -5.61 2.79
N HIS A 157 -16.35 -6.62 1.92
CA HIS A 157 -17.28 -6.99 0.85
C HIS A 157 -18.69 -7.27 1.36
N ALA A 158 -18.81 -8.04 2.46
CA ALA A 158 -20.11 -8.34 3.06
C ALA A 158 -20.86 -7.06 3.52
N PHE A 159 -20.13 -6.08 4.04
CA PHE A 159 -20.71 -4.79 4.40
C PHE A 159 -21.14 -4.03 3.13
N ALA A 160 -20.31 -3.95 2.09
CA ALA A 160 -20.68 -3.30 0.82
C ALA A 160 -21.96 -3.89 0.22
N TYR A 161 -22.11 -5.23 0.25
CA TYR A 161 -23.32 -5.92 -0.21
C TYR A 161 -24.56 -5.53 0.64
N SER A 162 -24.39 -5.35 1.94
CA SER A 162 -25.50 -4.96 2.83
C SER A 162 -26.03 -3.54 2.60
N LEU A 163 -25.27 -2.72 1.88
CA LEU A 163 -25.73 -1.37 1.52
C LEU A 163 -26.88 -1.40 0.51
N GLY A 164 -27.05 -2.44 -0.30
CA GLY A 164 -28.11 -2.56 -1.30
C GLY A 164 -28.07 -1.41 -2.30
N LEU A 165 -26.89 -1.17 -2.89
CA LEU A 165 -26.69 -0.14 -3.92
C LEU A 165 -27.15 -0.65 -5.30
N ASP A 166 -27.76 0.19 -6.12
CA ASP A 166 -28.36 -0.19 -7.40
C ASP A 166 -27.35 -0.71 -8.44
N ASP A 167 -26.15 -0.11 -8.52
CA ASP A 167 -25.07 -0.54 -9.43
C ASP A 167 -23.75 -0.58 -8.65
N LEU A 168 -23.58 -1.65 -7.87
CA LEU A 168 -22.33 -1.93 -7.18
C LEU A 168 -21.49 -2.91 -8.01
N ARG A 169 -20.31 -2.47 -8.43
CA ARG A 169 -19.31 -3.30 -9.13
C ARG A 169 -18.13 -3.58 -8.19
N VAL A 170 -17.76 -4.85 -8.06
CA VAL A 170 -16.72 -5.28 -7.12
C VAL A 170 -15.62 -6.08 -7.81
N THR A 171 -14.36 -5.83 -7.45
CA THR A 171 -13.21 -6.60 -7.95
C THR A 171 -12.67 -7.56 -6.90
N GLY A 172 -11.86 -8.54 -7.35
CA GLY A 172 -11.20 -9.51 -6.49
C GLY A 172 -12.09 -10.61 -5.94
N VAL A 173 -13.33 -10.70 -6.40
CA VAL A 173 -14.28 -11.77 -6.14
C VAL A 173 -14.84 -12.30 -7.48
N GLU A 174 -15.02 -13.61 -7.57
CA GLU A 174 -15.57 -14.25 -8.77
C GLU A 174 -17.11 -14.32 -8.73
N ASP A 175 -17.69 -14.34 -7.52
CA ASP A 175 -19.12 -14.42 -7.30
C ASP A 175 -19.59 -13.31 -6.34
N ALA A 176 -20.79 -12.79 -6.56
CA ALA A 176 -21.44 -11.77 -5.72
C ALA A 176 -22.95 -12.04 -5.60
N PRO A 177 -23.62 -11.47 -4.60
CA PRO A 177 -25.08 -11.55 -4.49
C PRO A 177 -25.80 -10.93 -5.69
N GLU A 178 -27.06 -11.30 -5.87
CA GLU A 178 -27.94 -10.71 -6.88
C GLU A 178 -27.96 -9.17 -6.77
N GLY A 179 -27.88 -8.47 -7.89
CA GLY A 179 -27.81 -7.01 -7.96
C GLY A 179 -26.39 -6.43 -7.82
N VAL A 180 -25.37 -7.26 -7.56
CA VAL A 180 -23.97 -6.83 -7.51
C VAL A 180 -23.17 -7.46 -8.66
N THR A 181 -22.39 -6.65 -9.38
CA THR A 181 -21.55 -7.14 -10.47
C THR A 181 -20.17 -7.54 -9.97
N ALA A 182 -19.86 -8.83 -9.97
CA ALA A 182 -18.51 -9.37 -9.68
C ALA A 182 -17.65 -9.27 -10.95
N LEU A 183 -16.51 -8.56 -10.87
CA LEU A 183 -15.57 -8.35 -11.97
C LEU A 183 -14.35 -9.27 -11.93
N GLY A 184 -14.22 -10.11 -10.89
CA GLY A 184 -13.02 -10.93 -10.70
C GLY A 184 -11.76 -10.10 -10.49
N TRP A 185 -10.60 -10.65 -10.89
CA TRP A 185 -9.34 -9.91 -10.94
C TRP A 185 -9.21 -9.19 -12.27
N VAL A 186 -9.16 -7.86 -12.21
CA VAL A 186 -8.98 -6.98 -13.36
C VAL A 186 -7.51 -6.72 -13.67
N SER A 187 -7.19 -6.41 -14.93
CA SER A 187 -5.86 -5.93 -15.34
C SER A 187 -5.57 -4.52 -14.80
N GLU A 188 -4.31 -4.07 -14.88
CA GLU A 188 -3.98 -2.68 -14.50
C GLU A 188 -4.73 -1.67 -15.38
N ASP A 189 -4.81 -1.89 -16.69
CA ASP A 189 -5.52 -0.99 -17.61
C ASP A 189 -7.02 -0.93 -17.28
N GLU A 190 -7.63 -2.07 -16.99
CA GLU A 190 -9.04 -2.13 -16.61
C GLU A 190 -9.28 -1.48 -15.24
N LYS A 191 -8.36 -1.63 -14.29
CA LYS A 191 -8.41 -0.93 -13.00
C LYS A 191 -8.49 0.58 -13.21
N TRP A 192 -7.62 1.13 -14.06
CA TRP A 192 -7.61 2.56 -14.32
C TRP A 192 -8.86 3.05 -15.03
N ARG A 193 -9.38 2.29 -16.01
CA ARG A 193 -10.67 2.63 -16.67
C ARG A 193 -11.82 2.65 -15.66
N LEU A 194 -11.90 1.63 -14.80
CA LEU A 194 -12.92 1.57 -13.76
C LEU A 194 -12.83 2.76 -12.79
N LEU A 195 -11.63 3.15 -12.37
CA LEU A 195 -11.46 4.32 -11.50
C LEU A 195 -11.79 5.64 -12.20
N GLN A 196 -11.49 5.77 -13.48
CA GLN A 196 -11.81 6.96 -14.26
C GLN A 196 -13.31 7.08 -14.54
N SER A 197 -14.02 5.96 -14.71
CA SER A 197 -15.45 5.95 -15.05
C SER A 197 -16.39 5.84 -13.85
N ALA A 198 -15.92 5.34 -12.68
CA ALA A 198 -16.77 5.19 -11.51
C ALA A 198 -17.28 6.53 -10.97
N GLY A 199 -18.55 6.58 -10.59
CA GLY A 199 -19.14 7.72 -9.90
C GLY A 199 -18.57 7.89 -8.48
N CYS A 200 -18.28 6.78 -7.80
CA CYS A 200 -17.68 6.78 -6.47
C CYS A 200 -16.93 5.46 -6.20
N LEU A 201 -15.75 5.53 -5.61
CA LEU A 201 -15.08 4.38 -5.01
C LEU A 201 -15.48 4.26 -3.54
N ILE A 202 -15.86 3.06 -3.10
CA ILE A 202 -16.05 2.76 -1.67
C ILE A 202 -14.93 1.87 -1.13
N VAL A 203 -14.46 2.19 0.09
CA VAL A 203 -13.41 1.43 0.78
C VAL A 203 -13.88 1.11 2.20
N PRO A 204 -14.79 0.12 2.37
CA PRO A 204 -15.36 -0.25 3.66
C PRO A 204 -14.45 -1.19 4.45
N SER A 205 -13.15 -0.94 4.43
CA SER A 205 -12.18 -1.78 5.12
C SER A 205 -12.24 -1.58 6.63
N GLU A 206 -12.20 -2.68 7.39
CA GLU A 206 -12.06 -2.64 8.83
C GLU A 206 -10.71 -2.09 9.27
N TYR A 207 -9.70 -2.32 8.44
CA TYR A 207 -8.33 -1.94 8.72
C TYR A 207 -7.51 -1.76 7.43
N GLU A 208 -6.73 -0.68 7.38
CA GLU A 208 -5.73 -0.39 6.32
C GLU A 208 -4.51 0.32 6.93
N GLY A 209 -3.37 0.20 6.26
CA GLY A 209 -2.22 1.07 6.53
C GLY A 209 -2.36 2.40 5.79
N GLN A 210 -2.16 2.35 4.48
CA GLN A 210 -2.42 3.44 3.52
C GLN A 210 -2.85 2.78 2.22
N PRO A 211 -4.16 2.70 1.96
CA PRO A 211 -4.70 1.93 0.83
C PRO A 211 -4.37 2.58 -0.51
N MET A 212 -3.62 1.87 -1.34
CA MET A 212 -3.23 2.33 -2.69
C MET A 212 -4.44 2.72 -3.53
N VAL A 213 -5.53 1.97 -3.42
CA VAL A 213 -6.73 2.21 -4.23
C VAL A 213 -7.36 3.59 -3.97
N ILE A 214 -7.24 4.13 -2.75
CA ILE A 214 -7.68 5.51 -2.45
C ILE A 214 -6.78 6.51 -3.19
N LEU A 215 -5.46 6.34 -3.09
CA LEU A 215 -4.51 7.23 -3.79
C LEU A 215 -4.70 7.15 -5.30
N GLU A 216 -4.89 5.96 -5.85
CA GLU A 216 -5.15 5.72 -7.26
C GLU A 216 -6.46 6.37 -7.71
N ALA A 217 -7.54 6.22 -6.94
CA ALA A 217 -8.84 6.84 -7.25
C ALA A 217 -8.75 8.38 -7.25
N LEU A 218 -8.18 8.95 -6.19
CA LEU A 218 -8.04 10.40 -6.08
C LEU A 218 -7.15 10.98 -7.18
N SER A 219 -6.10 10.26 -7.60
CA SER A 219 -5.19 10.72 -8.67
C SER A 219 -5.82 10.82 -10.06
N VAL A 220 -6.99 10.21 -10.26
CA VAL A 220 -7.79 10.33 -11.49
C VAL A 220 -9.14 11.03 -11.25
N GLY A 221 -9.24 11.77 -10.17
CA GLY A 221 -10.44 12.54 -9.82
C GLY A 221 -11.65 11.68 -9.44
N CYS A 222 -11.48 10.40 -9.06
CA CYS A 222 -12.58 9.56 -8.59
C CYS A 222 -12.93 9.89 -7.13
N PRO A 223 -14.19 10.28 -6.84
CA PRO A 223 -14.63 10.49 -5.48
C PRO A 223 -14.51 9.23 -4.62
N VAL A 224 -14.20 9.40 -3.34
CA VAL A 224 -14.00 8.27 -2.42
C VAL A 224 -14.81 8.42 -1.15
N VAL A 225 -15.50 7.35 -0.78
CA VAL A 225 -16.09 7.15 0.55
C VAL A 225 -15.38 5.99 1.24
N ALA A 226 -14.88 6.21 2.42
CA ALA A 226 -14.06 5.22 3.11
C ALA A 226 -14.48 5.01 4.57
N SER A 227 -14.12 3.86 5.12
CA SER A 227 -14.31 3.59 6.55
C SER A 227 -13.50 4.57 7.39
N SER A 228 -14.12 5.15 8.42
CA SER A 228 -13.44 5.99 9.42
C SER A 228 -12.41 5.24 10.27
N ASN A 229 -12.31 3.92 10.12
CA ASN A 229 -11.25 3.11 10.73
C ASN A 229 -9.91 3.24 10.00
N ILE A 230 -9.91 3.82 8.79
CA ILE A 230 -8.69 4.05 8.01
C ILE A 230 -8.08 5.37 8.47
N PRO A 231 -6.84 5.36 8.99
CA PRO A 231 -6.19 6.59 9.44
C PRO A 231 -5.69 7.44 8.26
N ASP A 232 -5.41 8.70 8.53
CA ASP A 232 -4.75 9.65 7.62
C ASP A 232 -5.44 9.79 6.26
N LEU A 233 -6.78 9.67 6.23
CA LEU A 233 -7.55 9.92 5.03
C LEU A 233 -7.44 11.41 4.63
N PRO A 234 -7.25 11.72 3.33
CA PRO A 234 -7.36 13.10 2.85
C PRO A 234 -8.73 13.72 3.16
N ASP A 235 -8.77 15.04 3.40
CA ASP A 235 -10.01 15.77 3.74
C ASP A 235 -11.09 15.66 2.65
N CYS A 236 -10.70 15.38 1.42
CA CYS A 236 -11.63 15.14 0.29
C CYS A 236 -12.24 13.74 0.29
N VAL A 237 -11.91 12.87 1.25
CA VAL A 237 -12.51 11.54 1.42
C VAL A 237 -13.59 11.62 2.49
N LYS A 238 -14.83 11.23 2.17
CA LYS A 238 -15.87 11.08 3.18
C LYS A 238 -15.61 9.85 4.05
N ALA A 239 -15.25 10.08 5.32
CA ALA A 239 -15.00 9.03 6.30
C ALA A 239 -16.29 8.67 7.06
N VAL A 240 -16.73 7.41 6.95
CA VAL A 240 -18.00 6.94 7.53
C VAL A 240 -17.78 5.69 8.38
N LYS A 241 -18.53 5.56 9.50
CA LYS A 241 -18.50 4.37 10.37
C LYS A 241 -19.12 3.16 9.68
N LEU A 242 -18.53 1.97 9.81
CA LEU A 242 -19.00 0.73 9.17
C LEU A 242 -20.41 0.27 9.61
N ASN A 243 -20.90 0.72 10.73
CA ASN A 243 -22.25 0.35 11.22
C ASN A 243 -23.35 1.38 10.91
N ASP A 244 -23.08 2.32 9.99
CA ASP A 244 -24.00 3.40 9.65
C ASP A 244 -24.33 3.39 8.13
N ASN A 245 -25.19 2.43 7.73
CA ASN A 245 -25.57 2.25 6.34
C ASN A 245 -26.21 3.51 5.73
N SER A 246 -26.95 4.30 6.52
CA SER A 246 -27.61 5.52 6.02
C SER A 246 -26.59 6.59 5.64
N SER A 247 -25.61 6.83 6.51
CA SER A 247 -24.53 7.79 6.21
C SER A 247 -23.65 7.33 5.05
N TRP A 248 -23.44 6.01 4.87
CA TRP A 248 -22.75 5.51 3.68
C TRP A 248 -23.49 5.82 2.39
N LYS A 249 -24.82 5.57 2.35
CA LYS A 249 -25.64 5.87 1.17
C LYS A 249 -25.64 7.37 0.85
N ASP A 250 -25.88 8.22 1.85
CA ASP A 250 -25.80 9.67 1.67
C ASP A 250 -24.42 10.13 1.16
N ALA A 251 -23.35 9.59 1.73
CA ALA A 251 -21.99 9.93 1.32
C ALA A 251 -21.69 9.50 -0.13
N ILE A 252 -22.22 8.35 -0.58
CA ILE A 252 -22.08 7.84 -1.95
C ILE A 252 -22.90 8.68 -2.93
N GLU A 253 -24.12 9.07 -2.57
CA GLU A 253 -24.98 9.94 -3.39
C GLU A 253 -24.43 11.36 -3.51
N ASN A 254 -23.77 11.85 -2.46
CA ASN A 254 -23.24 13.21 -2.35
C ASN A 254 -21.73 13.20 -2.04
N PRO A 255 -20.86 12.62 -2.88
CA PRO A 255 -19.44 12.55 -2.60
C PRO A 255 -18.76 13.91 -2.73
N ILE A 256 -17.59 14.07 -2.13
CA ILE A 256 -16.74 15.23 -2.37
C ILE A 256 -16.08 15.05 -3.75
N THR A 257 -16.19 16.08 -4.60
CA THR A 257 -15.70 16.05 -5.99
C THR A 257 -14.62 17.08 -6.26
N GLN A 258 -14.21 17.86 -5.26
CA GLN A 258 -13.23 18.94 -5.40
C GLN A 258 -11.94 18.61 -4.62
N GLY A 259 -10.82 19.10 -5.12
CA GLY A 259 -9.52 18.94 -4.48
C GLY A 259 -8.99 17.50 -4.44
N LEU A 260 -9.52 16.61 -5.30
CA LEU A 260 -9.18 15.19 -5.27
C LEU A 260 -7.73 14.94 -5.68
N GLU A 261 -7.35 15.38 -6.86
CA GLU A 261 -6.00 15.18 -7.42
C GLU A 261 -4.93 15.93 -6.62
N GLU A 262 -5.24 17.14 -6.19
CA GLU A 262 -4.35 17.96 -5.37
C GLU A 262 -4.02 17.29 -4.04
N SER A 263 -4.99 16.57 -3.45
CA SER A 263 -4.84 15.90 -2.16
C SER A 263 -3.78 14.81 -2.16
N VAL A 264 -3.45 14.24 -3.33
CA VAL A 264 -2.47 13.18 -3.51
C VAL A 264 -1.16 13.65 -4.14
N THR A 265 -0.96 14.94 -4.35
CA THR A 265 0.27 15.49 -4.95
C THR A 265 1.53 15.03 -4.22
N LYS A 266 1.52 15.02 -2.88
CA LYS A 266 2.65 14.54 -2.05
C LYS A 266 2.96 13.04 -2.25
N HIS A 267 2.03 12.29 -2.84
CA HIS A 267 2.15 10.88 -3.17
C HIS A 267 2.65 10.63 -4.59
N HIS A 268 2.80 11.66 -5.44
CA HIS A 268 3.33 11.46 -6.78
C HIS A 268 4.69 10.77 -6.72
N VAL A 269 4.88 9.79 -7.58
CA VAL A 269 6.05 8.91 -7.55
C VAL A 269 7.36 9.68 -7.61
N ASP A 270 7.43 10.77 -8.37
CA ASP A 270 8.64 11.61 -8.48
C ASP A 270 8.97 12.30 -7.15
N ILE A 271 7.95 12.79 -6.42
CA ILE A 271 8.12 13.42 -5.10
C ILE A 271 8.57 12.38 -4.08
N VAL A 272 7.91 11.23 -4.05
CA VAL A 272 8.24 10.14 -3.13
C VAL A 272 9.62 9.56 -3.44
N SER A 273 9.95 9.39 -4.72
CA SER A 273 11.28 8.94 -5.14
C SER A 273 12.38 9.89 -4.68
N LYS A 274 12.19 11.21 -4.82
CA LYS A 274 13.13 12.21 -4.31
C LYS A 274 13.32 12.10 -2.79
N GLN A 275 12.23 11.94 -2.02
CA GLN A 275 12.31 11.73 -0.56
C GLN A 275 13.14 10.47 -0.22
N TRP A 276 12.97 9.38 -0.98
CA TRP A 276 13.78 8.19 -0.80
C TRP A 276 15.25 8.44 -1.13
N GLY A 277 15.57 9.23 -2.15
CA GLY A 277 16.95 9.62 -2.48
C GLY A 277 17.63 10.32 -1.30
N GLU A 278 16.99 11.32 -0.73
CA GLU A 278 17.49 12.06 0.44
C GLU A 278 17.73 11.15 1.66
N ILE A 279 16.89 10.12 1.84
CA ILE A 279 17.07 9.14 2.92
C ILE A 279 18.23 8.19 2.61
N TYR A 280 18.33 7.68 1.38
CA TYR A 280 19.39 6.76 0.99
C TYR A 280 20.76 7.42 1.09
N ASP A 281 20.91 8.64 0.56
CA ASP A 281 22.16 9.39 0.60
C ASP A 281 22.60 9.65 2.05
N ARG A 282 21.69 10.08 2.93
CA ARG A 282 21.96 10.27 4.36
C ARG A 282 22.44 8.99 5.05
N ILE A 283 21.85 7.84 4.71
CA ILE A 283 22.24 6.55 5.28
C ILE A 283 23.64 6.15 4.85
N ILE A 284 23.98 6.34 3.57
CA ILE A 284 25.31 6.02 3.05
C ILE A 284 26.36 6.95 3.65
N ASP A 285 26.11 8.26 3.68
CA ASP A 285 27.05 9.24 4.26
C ASP A 285 27.33 8.95 5.75
N SER A 286 26.30 8.57 6.52
CA SER A 286 26.44 8.21 7.92
C SER A 286 27.25 6.93 8.12
N SER A 287 27.11 5.96 7.22
CA SER A 287 27.85 4.69 7.26
C SER A 287 29.33 4.87 6.91
N ALA A 288 29.63 5.72 5.93
CA ALA A 288 31.01 6.04 5.53
C ALA A 288 31.81 6.83 6.62
N SER A 289 31.11 7.51 7.54
CA SER A 289 31.73 8.29 8.62
C SER A 289 32.13 7.46 9.84
N ILE A 290 31.80 6.16 9.87
CA ILE A 290 32.07 5.23 10.98
C ILE A 290 33.26 4.30 10.68
N GLU A 291 33.68 4.23 9.42
CA GLU A 291 34.92 3.54 8.99
C GLU A 291 36.14 4.46 9.10
#